data_3ca6d60ca8226c7fccc5cc8612fc354e
#
_entry.id   3ca6d60ca8226c7fccc5cc8612fc354e
#
_cell.length_a   1.000
_cell.length_b   1.000
_cell.length_c   1.000
_cell.angle_alpha   90.00
_cell.angle_beta   90.00
_cell.angle_gamma   90.00
#
_symmetry.space_group_name_H-M   'P 1'
#
loop_
_entity.id
_entity.type
_entity.pdbx_description
1 polymer ?
#
loop_
_entity_poly.entity_id
_entity_poly.type
_entity_poly.pdbx_seq_one_letter_code
_entity_poly.pdbx_strand_id
1 'polypeptide(L)'
;MSNFNSADIAAFKDVWVFCEQREGKLMPTDFELISKGRDLANELGVNLCGLLLGGEGIESAAKELGGYGADKVIVCESPLLATYTTDGYAKVICDVIEDLKPEAFLIGATNIGRDLGPRCAARLHTCLLYT
;
A
#
# COMPACT_ATOMS: atom_id res chain seq x y z
N MET A 1 19.26 -11.62 -5.31
CA MET A 1 19.00 -10.36 -6.03
C MET A 1 17.64 -10.40 -6.69
N SER A 2 16.91 -9.33 -6.56
CA SER A 2 15.62 -9.19 -7.21
C SER A 2 15.81 -8.93 -8.71
N ASN A 3 14.99 -9.57 -9.56
CA ASN A 3 14.91 -9.29 -11.00
C ASN A 3 13.95 -8.12 -11.30
N PHE A 4 13.64 -7.31 -10.28
CA PHE A 4 12.71 -6.20 -10.39
C PHE A 4 13.24 -5.12 -11.34
N ASN A 5 12.43 -4.78 -12.34
CA ASN A 5 12.71 -3.73 -13.30
C ASN A 5 11.50 -2.79 -13.39
N SER A 6 11.60 -1.61 -12.82
CA SER A 6 10.52 -0.62 -12.80
C SER A 6 10.18 -0.07 -14.20
N ALA A 7 11.02 -0.27 -15.18
CA ALA A 7 10.80 0.18 -16.55
C ALA A 7 9.96 -0.82 -17.37
N ASP A 8 9.77 -2.03 -16.90
CA ASP A 8 8.95 -3.04 -17.57
C ASP A 8 7.48 -2.86 -17.23
N ILE A 9 6.86 -1.85 -17.80
CA ILE A 9 5.48 -1.45 -17.48
C ILE A 9 4.43 -2.53 -17.76
N ALA A 10 4.69 -3.43 -18.69
CA ALA A 10 3.75 -4.51 -19.02
C ALA A 10 3.62 -5.56 -17.91
N ALA A 11 4.61 -5.63 -17.00
CA ALA A 11 4.62 -6.57 -15.89
C ALA A 11 3.76 -6.12 -14.71
N PHE A 12 3.31 -4.85 -14.68
CA PHE A 12 2.64 -4.25 -13.54
C PHE A 12 1.13 -4.16 -13.77
N LYS A 13 0.37 -4.53 -12.78
CA LYS A 13 -1.10 -4.52 -12.82
C LYS A 13 -1.68 -4.26 -11.44
N ASP A 14 -2.86 -3.64 -11.42
CA ASP A 14 -3.67 -3.32 -10.25
C ASP A 14 -3.26 -2.04 -9.54
N VAL A 15 -4.24 -1.42 -8.93
CA VAL A 15 -4.09 -0.23 -8.10
C VAL A 15 -4.04 -0.67 -6.65
N TRP A 16 -3.02 -0.21 -5.93
CA TRP A 16 -2.86 -0.49 -4.52
C TRP A 16 -2.98 0.77 -3.70
N VAL A 17 -3.49 0.62 -2.49
CA VAL A 17 -3.60 1.69 -1.49
C VAL A 17 -2.86 1.25 -0.23
N PHE A 18 -1.92 2.07 0.22
CA PHE A 18 -1.31 1.89 1.53
C PHE A 18 -2.30 2.31 2.60
N CYS A 19 -2.68 1.38 3.47
CA CYS A 19 -3.60 1.63 4.56
C CYS A 19 -2.82 1.83 5.86
N GLU A 20 -3.01 2.99 6.49
CA GLU A 20 -2.37 3.30 7.75
C GLU A 20 -3.18 2.74 8.91
N GLN A 21 -2.49 2.28 9.94
CA GLN A 21 -3.13 1.91 11.19
C GLN A 21 -2.39 2.57 12.36
N ARG A 22 -3.11 2.80 13.42
CA ARG A 22 -2.56 3.26 14.69
C ARG A 22 -3.19 2.40 15.79
N GLU A 23 -2.35 1.70 16.51
CA GLU A 23 -2.79 0.78 17.58
C GLU A 23 -3.84 -0.24 17.11
N GLY A 24 -3.66 -0.74 15.89
CA GLY A 24 -4.55 -1.73 15.29
C GLY A 24 -5.84 -1.19 14.68
N LYS A 25 -6.00 0.14 14.65
CA LYS A 25 -7.20 0.79 14.08
C LYS A 25 -6.87 1.49 12.78
N LEU A 26 -7.75 1.34 11.80
CA LEU A 26 -7.64 2.06 10.52
C LEU A 26 -7.84 3.56 10.73
N MET A 27 -7.20 4.33 9.87
CA MET A 27 -7.29 5.78 9.87
C MET A 27 -8.33 6.27 8.86
N PRO A 28 -8.98 7.42 9.10
CA PRO A 28 -9.97 7.95 8.14
C PRO A 28 -9.44 8.12 6.72
N THR A 29 -8.17 8.46 6.57
CA THR A 29 -7.49 8.59 5.28
C THR A 29 -7.55 7.30 4.46
N ASP A 30 -7.55 6.13 5.12
CA ASP A 30 -7.60 4.83 4.44
C ASP A 30 -8.87 4.70 3.61
N PHE A 31 -10.00 5.10 4.18
CA PHE A 31 -11.30 4.99 3.51
C PHE A 31 -11.41 5.96 2.34
N GLU A 32 -10.83 7.16 2.47
CA GLU A 32 -10.78 8.13 1.38
C GLU A 32 -9.93 7.62 0.22
N LEU A 33 -8.76 7.04 0.53
CA LEU A 33 -7.86 6.49 -0.48
C LEU A 33 -8.48 5.27 -1.17
N ILE A 34 -9.15 4.40 -0.44
CA ILE A 34 -9.84 3.25 -1.01
C ILE A 34 -10.93 3.72 -1.99
N SER A 35 -11.70 4.74 -1.62
CA SER A 35 -12.73 5.29 -2.51
C SER A 35 -12.13 5.88 -3.79
N LYS A 36 -11.04 6.62 -3.69
CA LYS A 36 -10.34 7.17 -4.87
C LYS A 36 -9.65 6.09 -5.69
N GLY A 37 -9.06 5.13 -5.02
CA GLY A 37 -8.46 3.97 -5.68
C GLY A 37 -9.50 3.16 -6.46
N ARG A 38 -10.72 3.06 -5.94
CA ARG A 38 -11.83 2.39 -6.64
C ARG A 38 -12.13 3.06 -7.98
N ASP A 39 -12.22 4.39 -7.99
CA ASP A 39 -12.45 5.14 -9.22
C ASP A 39 -11.33 4.88 -10.24
N LEU A 40 -10.09 4.98 -9.80
CA LEU A 40 -8.93 4.76 -10.66
C LEU A 40 -8.86 3.33 -11.19
N ALA A 41 -9.09 2.35 -10.34
CA ALA A 41 -9.08 0.93 -10.75
C ALA A 41 -10.20 0.64 -11.74
N ASN A 42 -11.36 1.24 -11.58
CA ASN A 42 -12.48 1.09 -12.53
C ASN A 42 -12.12 1.66 -13.90
N GLU A 43 -11.48 2.83 -13.94
CA GLU A 43 -11.04 3.45 -15.21
C GLU A 43 -9.99 2.58 -15.92
N LEU A 44 -9.09 1.96 -15.16
CA LEU A 44 -8.04 1.09 -15.70
C LEU A 44 -8.53 -0.35 -15.98
N GLY A 45 -9.70 -0.72 -15.49
CA GLY A 45 -10.23 -2.08 -15.64
C GLY A 45 -9.44 -3.11 -14.85
N VAL A 46 -8.92 -2.75 -13.68
CA VAL A 46 -8.08 -3.61 -12.82
C VAL A 46 -8.67 -3.71 -11.42
N ASN A 47 -8.06 -4.56 -10.58
CA ASN A 47 -8.46 -4.71 -9.19
C ASN A 47 -7.89 -3.59 -8.32
N LEU A 48 -8.58 -3.33 -7.20
CA LEU A 48 -8.12 -2.46 -6.13
C LEU A 48 -7.71 -3.31 -4.94
N CYS A 49 -6.47 -3.12 -4.49
CA CYS A 49 -5.92 -3.84 -3.35
C CYS A 49 -5.53 -2.87 -2.24
N GLY A 50 -5.95 -3.18 -1.01
CA GLY A 50 -5.38 -2.53 0.17
C GLY A 50 -4.11 -3.26 0.61
N LEU A 51 -3.12 -2.52 1.08
CA LEU A 51 -1.93 -3.08 1.73
C LEU A 51 -1.91 -2.59 3.17
N LEU A 52 -2.00 -3.49 4.12
CA LEU A 52 -2.10 -3.19 5.54
C LEU A 52 -1.00 -3.92 6.31
N LEU A 53 -0.17 -3.15 6.99
CA LEU A 53 0.89 -3.65 7.86
C LEU A 53 0.52 -3.37 9.30
N GLY A 54 0.73 -4.33 10.17
CA GLY A 54 0.43 -4.15 11.58
C GLY A 54 0.90 -5.28 12.47
N GLY A 55 0.60 -5.16 13.75
CA GLY A 55 0.89 -6.17 14.75
C GLY A 55 -0.18 -7.26 14.82
N GLU A 56 -0.12 -8.05 15.86
CA GLU A 56 -1.04 -9.15 16.07
C GLU A 56 -2.50 -8.68 16.02
N GLY A 57 -3.34 -9.40 15.30
CA GLY A 57 -4.76 -9.12 15.17
C GLY A 57 -5.14 -8.10 14.10
N ILE A 58 -4.17 -7.56 13.36
CA ILE A 58 -4.44 -6.55 12.32
C ILE A 58 -5.35 -7.08 11.21
N GLU A 59 -5.39 -8.37 11.00
CA GLU A 59 -6.25 -9.00 10.00
C GLU A 59 -7.73 -8.66 10.20
N SER A 60 -8.17 -8.49 11.44
CA SER A 60 -9.56 -8.12 11.71
C SER A 60 -9.92 -6.73 11.16
N ALA A 61 -8.97 -5.79 11.16
CA ALA A 61 -9.15 -4.47 10.58
C ALA A 61 -9.22 -4.51 9.03
N ALA A 62 -8.55 -5.48 8.42
CA ALA A 62 -8.56 -5.62 6.96
C ALA A 62 -9.96 -5.87 6.40
N LYS A 63 -10.83 -6.52 7.16
CA LYS A 63 -12.19 -6.81 6.74
C LYS A 63 -13.02 -5.55 6.48
N GLU A 64 -12.77 -4.48 7.21
CA GLU A 64 -13.45 -3.21 7.01
C GLU A 64 -13.15 -2.61 5.64
N LEU A 65 -11.93 -2.78 5.14
CA LEU A 65 -11.51 -2.23 3.85
C LEU A 65 -12.30 -2.82 2.69
N GLY A 66 -12.66 -4.09 2.76
CA GLY A 66 -13.50 -4.73 1.75
C GLY A 66 -14.88 -4.07 1.63
N GLY A 67 -15.45 -3.62 2.75
CA GLY A 67 -16.73 -2.92 2.77
C GLY A 67 -16.69 -1.54 2.12
N TYR A 68 -15.51 -0.95 1.95
CA TYR A 68 -15.33 0.36 1.33
C TYR A 68 -14.92 0.30 -0.15
N GLY A 69 -14.74 -0.89 -0.71
CA GLY A 69 -14.53 -1.07 -2.14
C GLY A 69 -13.25 -1.78 -2.57
N ALA A 70 -12.42 -2.24 -1.63
CA ALA A 70 -11.23 -3.02 -1.97
C ALA A 70 -11.65 -4.43 -2.45
N ASP A 71 -11.09 -4.86 -3.57
CA ASP A 71 -11.32 -6.21 -4.09
C ASP A 71 -10.58 -7.27 -3.26
N LYS A 72 -9.39 -6.91 -2.78
CA LYS A 72 -8.60 -7.73 -1.87
C LYS A 72 -7.75 -6.85 -0.96
N VAL A 73 -7.32 -7.42 0.14
CA VAL A 73 -6.41 -6.76 1.08
C VAL A 73 -5.23 -7.69 1.35
N ILE A 74 -4.04 -7.16 1.16
CA ILE A 74 -2.80 -7.86 1.50
C ILE A 74 -2.44 -7.43 2.91
N VAL A 75 -2.33 -8.40 3.80
CA VAL A 75 -2.02 -8.16 5.22
C VAL A 75 -0.64 -8.69 5.53
N CYS A 76 0.20 -7.83 6.11
CA CYS A 76 1.51 -8.21 6.63
C CYS A 76 1.48 -8.03 8.15
N GLU A 77 1.43 -9.15 8.87
CA GLU A 77 1.36 -9.16 10.33
C GLU A 77 2.69 -9.55 10.95
N SER A 78 3.20 -8.69 11.80
CA SER A 78 4.39 -8.96 12.59
C SER A 78 4.42 -8.05 13.81
N PRO A 79 4.91 -8.52 14.97
CA PRO A 79 5.12 -7.63 16.12
C PRO A 79 5.98 -6.42 15.80
N LEU A 80 6.91 -6.54 14.84
CA LEU A 80 7.79 -5.46 14.40
C LEU A 80 7.04 -4.38 13.61
N LEU A 81 5.84 -4.66 13.12
CA LEU A 81 5.01 -3.74 12.33
C LEU A 81 3.89 -3.10 13.15
N ALA A 82 3.79 -3.42 14.43
CA ALA A 82 2.73 -2.89 15.30
C ALA A 82 2.80 -1.35 15.39
N THR A 83 4.01 -0.82 15.48
CA THR A 83 4.28 0.62 15.46
C THR A 83 5.08 0.97 14.21
N TYR A 84 4.74 2.10 13.58
CA TYR A 84 5.43 2.55 12.38
C TYR A 84 6.91 2.80 12.64
N THR A 85 7.76 2.21 11.78
CA THR A 85 9.16 2.58 11.62
C THR A 85 9.43 2.71 10.12
N THR A 86 10.19 3.72 9.72
CA THR A 86 10.45 3.97 8.31
C THR A 86 11.14 2.78 7.65
N ASP A 87 12.21 2.29 8.25
CA ASP A 87 13.00 1.20 7.67
C ASP A 87 12.22 -0.12 7.61
N GLY A 88 11.51 -0.47 8.68
CA GLY A 88 10.73 -1.69 8.73
C GLY A 88 9.61 -1.71 7.71
N TYR A 89 8.84 -0.63 7.65
CA TYR A 89 7.73 -0.51 6.71
C TYR A 89 8.22 -0.44 5.27
N ALA A 90 9.25 0.37 4.99
CA ALA A 90 9.79 0.48 3.63
C ALA A 90 10.31 -0.87 3.12
N LYS A 91 10.99 -1.64 3.96
CA LYS A 91 11.49 -2.97 3.60
C LYS A 91 10.34 -3.90 3.19
N VAL A 92 9.31 -4.01 4.02
CA VAL A 92 8.18 -4.91 3.76
C VAL A 92 7.41 -4.46 2.52
N ILE A 93 7.10 -3.18 2.42
CA ILE A 93 6.34 -2.64 1.28
C ILE A 93 7.09 -2.85 -0.03
N CYS A 94 8.37 -2.54 -0.06
CA CYS A 94 9.16 -2.71 -1.29
C CYS A 94 9.28 -4.18 -1.68
N ASP A 95 9.46 -5.08 -0.73
CA ASP A 95 9.51 -6.52 -1.01
C ASP A 95 8.20 -7.02 -1.61
N VAL A 96 7.05 -6.59 -1.06
CA VAL A 96 5.74 -6.98 -1.56
C VAL A 96 5.48 -6.40 -2.96
N ILE A 97 5.85 -5.14 -3.19
CA ILE A 97 5.71 -4.49 -4.51
C ILE A 97 6.58 -5.17 -5.56
N GLU A 98 7.81 -5.52 -5.23
CA GLU A 98 8.70 -6.23 -6.16
C GLU A 98 8.15 -7.60 -6.55
N ASP A 99 7.48 -8.27 -5.62
CA ASP A 99 6.91 -9.60 -5.82
C ASP A 99 5.60 -9.55 -6.60
N LEU A 100 4.69 -8.65 -6.24
CA LEU A 100 3.31 -8.62 -6.76
C LEU A 100 3.04 -7.54 -7.81
N LYS A 101 3.92 -6.58 -7.98
CA LYS A 101 3.97 -5.61 -9.08
C LYS A 101 2.67 -4.84 -9.35
N PRO A 102 2.22 -3.98 -8.41
CA PRO A 102 1.13 -3.05 -8.70
C PRO A 102 1.56 -1.99 -9.71
N GLU A 103 0.62 -1.53 -10.55
CA GLU A 103 0.92 -0.45 -11.51
C GLU A 103 0.84 0.94 -10.90
N ALA A 104 0.05 1.11 -9.83
CA ALA A 104 -0.06 2.35 -9.07
C ALA A 104 -0.17 2.04 -7.59
N PHE A 105 0.46 2.87 -6.77
CA PHE A 105 0.46 2.73 -5.33
C PHE A 105 0.14 4.07 -4.69
N LEU A 106 -1.03 4.17 -4.08
CA LEU A 106 -1.52 5.40 -3.46
C LEU A 106 -1.13 5.44 -1.99
N ILE A 107 -0.55 6.54 -1.57
CA ILE A 107 -0.16 6.79 -0.17
C ILE A 107 -0.73 8.15 0.24
N GLY A 108 -1.36 8.20 1.41
CA GLY A 108 -1.89 9.45 1.94
C GLY A 108 -0.77 10.44 2.31
N ALA A 109 -1.06 11.74 2.19
CA ALA A 109 -0.10 12.80 2.53
C ALA A 109 -0.09 13.09 4.04
N THR A 110 -0.12 12.06 4.85
CA THR A 110 0.03 12.11 6.30
C THR A 110 1.50 12.24 6.67
N ASN A 111 1.79 12.41 7.95
CA ASN A 111 3.19 12.42 8.42
C ASN A 111 3.90 11.11 8.06
N ILE A 112 3.23 9.99 8.23
CA ILE A 112 3.77 8.66 7.85
C ILE A 112 3.96 8.58 6.34
N GLY A 113 2.96 8.95 5.56
CA GLY A 113 3.01 8.86 4.10
C GLY A 113 4.08 9.76 3.49
N ARG A 114 4.28 10.96 4.04
CA ARG A 114 5.33 11.88 3.57
C ARG A 114 6.74 11.39 3.86
N ASP A 115 6.89 10.58 4.89
CA ASP A 115 8.16 9.93 5.22
C ASP A 115 8.38 8.67 4.39
N LEU A 116 7.36 7.84 4.30
CA LEU A 116 7.42 6.51 3.68
C LEU A 116 7.42 6.55 2.15
N GLY A 117 6.58 7.40 1.55
CA GLY A 117 6.41 7.46 0.10
C GLY A 117 7.70 7.70 -0.68
N PRO A 118 8.44 8.77 -0.38
CA PRO A 118 9.72 9.04 -1.07
C PRO A 118 10.75 7.94 -0.86
N ARG A 119 10.77 7.33 0.32
CA ARG A 119 11.68 6.24 0.65
C ARG A 119 11.43 5.01 -0.23
N CYS A 120 10.18 4.64 -0.37
CA CYS A 120 9.78 3.53 -1.24
C CYS A 120 10.04 3.84 -2.71
N ALA A 121 9.71 5.04 -3.17
CA ALA A 121 9.91 5.46 -4.56
C ALA A 121 11.39 5.41 -4.95
N ALA A 122 12.28 5.91 -4.09
CA ALA A 122 13.70 5.87 -4.32
C ALA A 122 14.23 4.43 -4.37
N ARG A 123 13.77 3.59 -3.45
CA ARG A 123 14.21 2.19 -3.37
C ARG A 123 13.74 1.36 -4.56
N LEU A 124 12.55 1.66 -5.08
CA LEU A 124 11.96 0.97 -6.23
C LEU A 124 12.34 1.59 -7.58
N HIS A 125 13.10 2.68 -7.57
CA HIS A 125 13.46 3.42 -8.79
C HIS A 125 12.24 3.83 -9.60
N THR A 126 11.25 4.38 -8.94
CA THR A 126 10.00 4.82 -9.58
C THR A 126 9.72 6.29 -9.30
N CYS A 127 8.76 6.85 -10.05
CA CYS A 127 8.34 8.24 -9.90
C CYS A 127 7.38 8.40 -8.73
N LEU A 128 7.54 9.48 -7.97
CA LEU A 128 6.60 9.91 -6.94
C LEU A 128 5.85 11.13 -7.43
N LEU A 129 4.52 11.01 -7.55
CA LEU A 129 3.66 12.10 -7.96
C LEU A 129 3.00 12.75 -6.75
N TYR A 130 3.04 14.06 -6.69
CA TYR A 130 2.26 14.85 -5.73
C TYR A 130 1.07 15.49 -6.42
N THR A 131 -0.03 15.49 -5.72
CA THR A 131 -1.22 16.21 -6.15
C THR A 131 -1.61 17.28 -5.14
#